data_44d8d19bd1223d05fba2e693a1ad81ff
#
_entry.id   44d8d19bd1223d05fba2e693a1ad81ff
#
_cell.length_a   1.000
_cell.length_b   1.000
_cell.length_c   1.000
_cell.angle_alpha   90.00
_cell.angle_beta   90.00
_cell.angle_gamma   90.00
#
_symmetry.space_group_name_H-M   'P 1'
#
loop_
_entity.id
_entity.type
_entity.pdbx_description
1 polymer ?
#
loop_
_entity_poly.entity_id
_entity_poly.type
_entity_poly.pdbx_seq_one_letter_code
_entity_poly.pdbx_strand_id
1 'polypeptide(L)'
;ELGVPMGKAIVTHFADGEASVTLEETVRGADVFLIQSTCKPVNDNLMELLVMIDACRRASAGRITAVIPYFGYARQDRKAKSRDPISAKLVANMLTAAGADRILTMDLHAAQIQGFFDIPLDHLLGNVTFVEYFMNKFPESEYNHEDFVVVSPDVGSVGRARNFAAKVHMGLAIVDKRRPKANVSEVMNIIGDVRGKTCI
;
A
#
# COMPACT_ATOMS: atom_id res chain seq x y z
N GLU A 1 -10.30 -15.60 4.62
CA GLU A 1 -11.49 -15.32 5.35
C GLU A 1 -11.18 -15.59 6.80
N LEU A 2 -11.16 -14.50 7.58
CA LEU A 2 -10.56 -14.50 8.91
C LEU A 2 -11.49 -15.14 9.97
N GLY A 3 -12.77 -15.40 9.64
CA GLY A 3 -13.76 -15.90 10.61
C GLY A 3 -14.07 -14.93 11.76
N VAL A 4 -13.66 -13.66 11.63
CA VAL A 4 -13.89 -12.62 12.63
C VAL A 4 -15.05 -11.75 12.17
N PRO A 5 -16.05 -11.44 13.01
CA PRO A 5 -17.15 -10.56 12.65
C PRO A 5 -16.66 -9.12 12.47
N MET A 6 -17.32 -8.38 11.58
CA MET A 6 -17.12 -6.93 11.47
C MET A 6 -17.70 -6.22 12.69
N GLY A 7 -16.96 -5.26 13.21
CA GLY A 7 -17.45 -4.36 14.25
C GLY A 7 -18.56 -3.45 13.73
N LYS A 8 -19.46 -3.03 14.62
CA LYS A 8 -20.56 -2.17 14.30
C LYS A 8 -20.16 -0.69 14.42
N ALA A 9 -19.96 -0.07 13.26
CA ALA A 9 -19.64 1.35 13.17
C ALA A 9 -20.34 1.96 11.95
N ILE A 10 -20.73 3.22 12.07
CA ILE A 10 -21.31 4.02 11.00
C ILE A 10 -20.32 5.13 10.68
N VAL A 11 -19.94 5.22 9.41
CA VAL A 11 -19.14 6.32 8.86
C VAL A 11 -20.01 7.07 7.85
N THR A 12 -20.21 8.35 8.09
CA THR A 12 -21.04 9.25 7.25
C THR A 12 -20.33 10.59 7.07
N HIS A 13 -20.96 11.47 6.32
CA HIS A 13 -20.50 12.85 6.18
C HIS A 13 -21.64 13.81 6.51
N PHE A 14 -21.29 14.92 7.16
CA PHE A 14 -22.20 16.05 7.32
C PHE A 14 -22.46 16.74 5.96
N ALA A 15 -23.43 17.63 5.91
CA ALA A 15 -23.82 18.32 4.67
C ALA A 15 -22.69 19.18 4.08
N ASP A 16 -21.74 19.60 4.89
CA ASP A 16 -20.55 20.37 4.52
C ASP A 16 -19.34 19.48 4.13
N GLY A 17 -19.50 18.14 4.22
CA GLY A 17 -18.48 17.17 3.82
C GLY A 17 -17.57 16.69 4.95
N GLU A 18 -17.75 17.15 6.20
CA GLU A 18 -16.97 16.66 7.33
C GLU A 18 -17.31 15.20 7.66
N ALA A 19 -16.30 14.37 7.90
CA ALA A 19 -16.49 12.97 8.28
C ALA A 19 -17.08 12.84 9.68
N SER A 20 -18.06 11.96 9.83
CA SER A 20 -18.71 11.62 11.11
C SER A 20 -18.61 10.12 11.34
N VAL A 21 -18.18 9.72 12.54
CA VAL A 21 -18.03 8.32 12.93
C VAL A 21 -18.81 8.05 14.22
N THR A 22 -19.62 7.00 14.22
CA THR A 22 -20.32 6.50 15.39
C THR A 22 -20.00 5.04 15.60
N LEU A 23 -19.46 4.68 16.77
CA LEU A 23 -19.29 3.29 17.18
C LEU A 23 -20.60 2.82 17.83
N GLU A 24 -21.22 1.76 17.28
CA GLU A 24 -22.51 1.23 17.75
C GLU A 24 -22.35 0.11 18.78
N GLU A 25 -21.10 -0.27 19.09
CA GLU A 25 -20.78 -1.25 20.11
C GLU A 25 -19.57 -0.81 20.96
N THR A 26 -19.42 -1.40 22.12
CA THR A 26 -18.27 -1.09 22.98
C THR A 26 -16.99 -1.68 22.42
N VAL A 27 -15.96 -0.85 22.33
CA VAL A 27 -14.59 -1.26 21.96
C VAL A 27 -13.63 -1.17 23.15
N ARG A 28 -14.17 -0.93 24.35
CA ARG A 28 -13.37 -0.77 25.58
C ARG A 28 -12.48 -1.99 25.85
N GLY A 29 -11.18 -1.77 25.94
CA GLY A 29 -10.17 -2.80 26.15
C GLY A 29 -9.96 -3.77 24.99
N ALA A 30 -10.69 -3.60 23.88
CA ALA A 30 -10.57 -4.46 22.69
C ALA A 30 -9.31 -4.14 21.90
N ASP A 31 -8.82 -5.15 21.16
CA ASP A 31 -7.84 -4.99 20.10
C ASP A 31 -8.59 -4.68 18.79
N VAL A 32 -8.51 -3.42 18.35
CA VAL A 32 -9.30 -2.90 17.24
C VAL A 32 -8.45 -2.78 15.98
N PHE A 33 -8.95 -3.33 14.88
CA PHE A 33 -8.36 -3.21 13.55
C PHE A 33 -9.25 -2.29 12.71
N LEU A 34 -8.74 -1.12 12.34
CA LEU A 34 -9.42 -0.17 11.46
C LEU A 34 -8.89 -0.34 10.04
N ILE A 35 -9.73 -0.85 9.15
CA ILE A 35 -9.34 -1.14 7.76
C ILE A 35 -9.82 -0.02 6.86
N GLN A 36 -8.89 0.82 6.38
CA GLN A 36 -9.18 1.94 5.51
C GLN A 36 -8.02 2.17 4.53
N SER A 37 -8.29 2.00 3.24
CA SER A 37 -7.34 2.38 2.19
C SER A 37 -7.34 3.90 2.02
N THR A 38 -6.17 4.52 2.02
CA THR A 38 -6.04 5.97 1.76
C THR A 38 -5.73 6.27 0.28
N CYS A 39 -6.37 5.49 -0.63
CA CYS A 39 -6.38 5.78 -2.06
C CYS A 39 -7.37 6.92 -2.39
N LYS A 40 -7.62 7.17 -3.67
CA LYS A 40 -8.57 8.22 -4.10
C LYS A 40 -10.01 7.89 -3.69
N PRO A 41 -10.72 8.86 -3.08
CA PRO A 41 -10.35 10.23 -2.70
C PRO A 41 -9.45 10.25 -1.46
N VAL A 42 -8.19 10.68 -1.64
CA VAL A 42 -7.12 10.49 -0.64
C VAL A 42 -7.38 11.22 0.67
N ASN A 43 -7.82 12.48 0.58
CA ASN A 43 -8.00 13.33 1.75
C ASN A 43 -9.20 12.87 2.60
N ASP A 44 -10.29 12.51 1.95
CA ASP A 44 -11.51 12.06 2.60
C ASP A 44 -11.24 10.73 3.33
N ASN A 45 -10.66 9.76 2.64
CA ASN A 45 -10.30 8.47 3.22
C ASN A 45 -9.30 8.59 4.37
N LEU A 46 -8.34 9.52 4.28
CA LEU A 46 -7.39 9.78 5.36
C LEU A 46 -8.10 10.41 6.57
N MET A 47 -8.98 11.41 6.33
CA MET A 47 -9.73 12.04 7.41
C MET A 47 -10.67 11.06 8.12
N GLU A 48 -11.41 10.24 7.35
CA GLU A 48 -12.23 9.18 7.94
C GLU A 48 -11.43 8.26 8.86
N LEU A 49 -10.26 7.82 8.41
CA LEU A 49 -9.38 6.97 9.21
C LEU A 49 -8.94 7.68 10.51
N LEU A 50 -8.54 8.94 10.42
CA LEU A 50 -8.11 9.71 11.60
C LEU A 50 -9.26 9.88 12.62
N VAL A 51 -10.47 10.16 12.13
CA VAL A 51 -11.67 10.29 12.99
C VAL A 51 -12.05 8.95 13.61
N MET A 52 -11.95 7.83 12.87
CA MET A 52 -12.16 6.48 13.40
C MET A 52 -11.16 6.13 14.50
N ILE A 53 -9.88 6.46 14.32
CA ILE A 53 -8.83 6.23 15.34
C ILE A 53 -9.15 7.03 16.60
N ASP A 54 -9.49 8.32 16.48
CA ASP A 54 -9.83 9.16 17.62
C ASP A 54 -11.10 8.64 18.36
N ALA A 55 -12.12 8.21 17.61
CA ALA A 55 -13.32 7.62 18.21
C ALA A 55 -13.00 6.37 19.04
N CYS A 56 -12.19 5.44 18.50
CA CYS A 56 -11.76 4.24 19.22
C CYS A 56 -10.91 4.56 20.44
N ARG A 57 -10.00 5.53 20.34
CA ARG A 57 -9.16 6.00 21.45
C ARG A 57 -10.00 6.57 22.57
N ARG A 58 -10.98 7.45 22.24
CA ARG A 58 -11.90 8.04 23.24
C ARG A 58 -12.85 7.01 23.84
N ALA A 59 -13.18 5.95 23.11
CA ALA A 59 -13.95 4.82 23.61
C ALA A 59 -13.11 3.83 24.43
N SER A 60 -11.84 4.14 24.71
CA SER A 60 -10.91 3.34 25.51
C SER A 60 -10.60 1.97 24.89
N ALA A 61 -10.42 1.88 23.58
CA ALA A 61 -9.85 0.69 22.95
C ALA A 61 -8.51 0.32 23.62
N GLY A 62 -8.23 -0.96 23.74
CA GLY A 62 -6.99 -1.43 24.38
C GLY A 62 -5.78 -1.30 23.46
N ARG A 63 -5.99 -1.48 22.15
CA ARG A 63 -5.00 -1.28 21.08
C ARG A 63 -5.72 -0.93 19.79
N ILE A 64 -5.16 0.00 19.02
CA ILE A 64 -5.70 0.42 17.72
C ILE A 64 -4.67 0.16 16.63
N THR A 65 -4.96 -0.78 15.75
CA THR A 65 -4.15 -1.08 14.56
C THR A 65 -4.83 -0.47 13.33
N ALA A 66 -4.17 0.50 12.70
CA ALA A 66 -4.63 1.03 11.42
C ALA A 66 -4.11 0.13 10.28
N VAL A 67 -5.02 -0.54 9.59
CA VAL A 67 -4.75 -1.39 8.42
C VAL A 67 -5.00 -0.55 7.17
N ILE A 68 -3.91 -0.20 6.48
CA ILE A 68 -3.93 0.73 5.36
C ILE A 68 -3.41 0.00 4.11
N PRO A 69 -4.27 -0.70 3.34
CA PRO A 69 -3.84 -1.46 2.16
C PRO A 69 -3.12 -0.61 1.11
N TYR A 70 -3.54 0.65 0.94
CA TYR A 70 -2.83 1.64 0.14
C TYR A 70 -2.52 2.87 0.99
N PHE A 71 -1.22 3.16 1.17
CA PHE A 71 -0.76 4.31 1.94
C PHE A 71 -0.64 5.54 1.05
N GLY A 72 -1.59 6.45 1.17
CA GLY A 72 -1.60 7.72 0.45
C GLY A 72 -0.41 8.61 0.82
N TYR A 73 -0.04 9.53 -0.07
CA TYR A 73 1.11 10.43 0.10
C TYR A 73 2.50 9.74 0.18
N ALA A 74 2.58 8.41 0.09
CA ALA A 74 3.84 7.66 0.16
C ALA A 74 4.89 8.09 -0.89
N ARG A 75 4.47 8.63 -2.04
CA ARG A 75 5.38 9.12 -3.09
C ARG A 75 6.19 10.35 -2.70
N GLN A 76 5.80 11.05 -1.63
CA GLN A 76 6.49 12.22 -1.08
C GLN A 76 7.27 11.82 0.18
N ASP A 77 8.17 10.85 0.04
CA ASP A 77 9.02 10.30 1.10
C ASP A 77 10.33 11.07 1.29
N ARG A 78 10.63 11.98 0.38
CA ARG A 78 11.82 12.84 0.40
C ARG A 78 11.57 14.16 -0.34
N LYS A 79 12.40 15.13 -0.09
CA LYS A 79 12.43 16.37 -0.89
C LYS A 79 13.04 16.07 -2.26
N ALA A 80 12.24 16.13 -3.31
CA ALA A 80 12.72 16.00 -4.69
C ALA A 80 13.34 17.32 -5.18
N LYS A 81 12.86 18.45 -4.65
CA LYS A 81 13.36 19.80 -4.92
C LYS A 81 13.52 20.56 -3.60
N SER A 82 14.26 21.63 -3.65
CA SER A 82 14.37 22.58 -2.53
C SER A 82 12.99 23.05 -2.07
N ARG A 83 12.74 23.02 -0.76
CA ARG A 83 11.48 23.44 -0.11
C ARG A 83 10.26 22.55 -0.34
N ASP A 84 10.41 21.37 -0.95
CA ASP A 84 9.34 20.38 -1.02
C ASP A 84 8.96 19.85 0.38
N PRO A 85 7.70 19.48 0.59
CA PRO A 85 7.29 18.77 1.80
C PRO A 85 7.77 17.30 1.79
N ILE A 86 7.71 16.67 2.96
CA ILE A 86 7.81 15.21 3.13
C ILE A 86 6.46 14.74 3.66
N SER A 87 5.46 14.67 2.77
CA SER A 87 4.07 14.43 3.16
C SER A 87 3.85 13.03 3.73
N ALA A 88 4.69 12.05 3.33
CA ALA A 88 4.64 10.71 3.93
C ALA A 88 4.94 10.75 5.45
N LYS A 89 5.90 11.57 5.89
CA LYS A 89 6.19 11.76 7.33
C LYS A 89 5.06 12.53 8.02
N LEU A 90 4.48 13.52 7.36
CA LEU A 90 3.32 14.25 7.92
C LEU A 90 2.17 13.29 8.21
N VAL A 91 1.80 12.44 7.24
CA VAL A 91 0.72 11.45 7.42
C VAL A 91 1.06 10.45 8.54
N ALA A 92 2.30 9.97 8.61
CA ALA A 92 2.75 9.10 9.70
C ALA A 92 2.56 9.75 11.07
N ASN A 93 2.93 11.03 11.20
CA ASN A 93 2.75 11.78 12.44
C ASN A 93 1.26 11.99 12.79
N MET A 94 0.41 12.27 11.80
CA MET A 94 -1.04 12.44 12.01
C MET A 94 -1.68 11.16 12.53
N LEU A 95 -1.37 10.00 11.95
CA LEU A 95 -1.89 8.69 12.40
C LEU A 95 -1.46 8.38 13.84
N THR A 96 -0.18 8.62 14.17
CA THR A 96 0.35 8.44 15.52
C THR A 96 -0.32 9.40 16.51
N ALA A 97 -0.46 10.67 16.15
CA ALA A 97 -1.08 11.69 17.01
C ALA A 97 -2.58 11.43 17.25
N ALA A 98 -3.30 10.91 16.24
CA ALA A 98 -4.69 10.49 16.38
C ALA A 98 -4.87 9.36 17.39
N GLY A 99 -3.84 8.51 17.57
CA GLY A 99 -3.83 7.46 18.57
C GLY A 99 -3.70 6.04 18.03
N ALA A 100 -3.20 5.87 16.83
CA ALA A 100 -2.83 4.54 16.36
C ALA A 100 -1.65 4.00 17.16
N ASP A 101 -1.75 2.75 17.61
CA ASP A 101 -0.70 2.03 18.34
C ASP A 101 0.17 1.21 17.39
N ARG A 102 -0.36 0.85 16.22
CA ARG A 102 0.32 0.03 15.21
C ARG A 102 -0.22 0.34 13.82
N ILE A 103 0.63 0.23 12.83
CA ILE A 103 0.27 0.34 11.42
C ILE A 103 0.52 -1.02 10.73
N LEU A 104 -0.43 -1.43 9.90
CA LEU A 104 -0.25 -2.52 8.95
C LEU A 104 -0.53 -1.97 7.55
N THR A 105 0.41 -2.09 6.64
CA THR A 105 0.27 -1.57 5.28
C THR A 105 0.89 -2.51 4.25
N MET A 106 0.58 -2.29 2.98
CA MET A 106 1.07 -3.12 1.88
C MET A 106 1.81 -2.27 0.84
N ASP A 107 2.89 -2.81 0.29
CA ASP A 107 3.62 -2.27 -0.86
C ASP A 107 3.90 -0.76 -0.77
N LEU A 108 4.49 -0.30 0.33
CA LEU A 108 4.94 1.08 0.46
C LEU A 108 5.77 1.50 -0.76
N HIS A 109 5.59 2.74 -1.19
CA HIS A 109 6.34 3.32 -2.30
C HIS A 109 7.85 3.16 -2.15
N ALA A 110 8.34 3.28 -0.92
CA ALA A 110 9.73 3.06 -0.55
C ALA A 110 9.78 2.43 0.86
N ALA A 111 10.56 1.37 1.03
CA ALA A 111 10.61 0.61 2.27
C ALA A 111 11.04 1.44 3.48
N GLN A 112 11.90 2.45 3.27
CA GLN A 112 12.36 3.34 4.34
C GLN A 112 11.26 4.18 5.00
N ILE A 113 10.06 4.28 4.41
CA ILE A 113 8.89 4.96 5.02
C ILE A 113 8.54 4.30 6.37
N GLN A 114 8.87 3.03 6.56
CA GLN A 114 8.73 2.35 7.86
C GLN A 114 9.42 3.14 8.99
N GLY A 115 10.57 3.74 8.72
CA GLY A 115 11.31 4.57 9.67
C GLY A 115 10.68 5.95 9.95
N PHE A 116 9.57 6.30 9.31
CA PHE A 116 8.84 7.54 9.61
C PHE A 116 7.88 7.39 10.79
N PHE A 117 7.62 6.17 11.21
CA PHE A 117 6.75 5.85 12.34
C PHE A 117 7.57 5.59 13.60
N ASP A 118 7.16 6.18 14.71
CA ASP A 118 7.70 5.91 16.05
C ASP A 118 6.91 4.78 16.76
N ILE A 119 5.90 4.24 16.09
CA ILE A 119 5.10 3.07 16.48
C ILE A 119 5.40 1.89 15.56
N PRO A 120 5.14 0.63 16.00
CA PRO A 120 5.36 -0.54 15.15
C PRO A 120 4.61 -0.46 13.81
N LEU A 121 5.30 -0.85 12.73
CA LEU A 121 4.71 -0.95 11.40
C LEU A 121 5.03 -2.30 10.77
N ASP A 122 3.99 -2.99 10.28
CA ASP A 122 4.11 -4.18 9.44
C ASP A 122 3.95 -3.79 7.98
N HIS A 123 5.01 -4.00 7.21
CA HIS A 123 5.00 -3.78 5.77
C HIS A 123 4.82 -5.11 5.03
N LEU A 124 3.60 -5.40 4.61
CA LEU A 124 3.28 -6.58 3.82
C LEU A 124 3.69 -6.37 2.35
N LEU A 125 4.07 -7.47 1.72
CA LEU A 125 4.42 -7.49 0.31
C LEU A 125 3.36 -8.29 -0.47
N GLY A 126 2.62 -7.65 -1.35
CA GLY A 126 1.60 -8.26 -2.22
C GLY A 126 2.19 -9.31 -3.16
N ASN A 127 3.49 -9.24 -3.42
CA ASN A 127 4.22 -10.19 -4.24
C ASN A 127 3.99 -11.67 -3.81
N VAL A 128 3.83 -11.93 -2.52
CA VAL A 128 3.58 -13.30 -2.01
C VAL A 128 2.27 -13.86 -2.57
N THR A 129 1.19 -13.08 -2.49
CA THR A 129 -0.13 -13.46 -3.01
C THR A 129 -0.13 -13.58 -4.54
N PHE A 130 0.59 -12.67 -5.23
CA PHE A 130 0.68 -12.72 -6.69
C PHE A 130 1.46 -13.94 -7.19
N VAL A 131 2.53 -14.35 -6.50
CA VAL A 131 3.28 -15.56 -6.84
C VAL A 131 2.38 -16.78 -6.72
N GLU A 132 1.69 -16.94 -5.60
CA GLU A 132 0.76 -18.07 -5.38
C GLU A 132 -0.34 -18.11 -6.45
N TYR A 133 -1.00 -16.97 -6.70
CA TYR A 133 -2.02 -16.87 -7.74
C TYR A 133 -1.48 -17.25 -9.11
N PHE A 134 -0.29 -16.75 -9.46
CA PHE A 134 0.32 -16.99 -10.76
C PHE A 134 0.66 -18.48 -10.95
N MET A 135 1.34 -19.09 -9.98
CA MET A 135 1.72 -20.49 -10.03
C MET A 135 0.51 -21.43 -10.09
N ASN A 136 -0.59 -21.08 -9.43
CA ASN A 136 -1.85 -21.83 -9.50
C ASN A 136 -2.54 -21.68 -10.86
N LYS A 137 -2.44 -20.49 -11.49
CA LYS A 137 -3.08 -20.21 -12.78
C LYS A 137 -2.28 -20.72 -13.99
N PHE A 138 -0.96 -20.74 -13.87
CA PHE A 138 -0.01 -21.16 -14.90
C PHE A 138 0.99 -22.18 -14.33
N PRO A 139 0.54 -23.39 -13.96
CA PRO A 139 1.42 -24.41 -13.39
C PRO A 139 2.47 -24.89 -14.40
N GLU A 140 3.69 -25.13 -13.95
CA GLU A 140 4.81 -25.60 -14.79
C GLU A 140 4.52 -26.94 -15.48
N SER A 141 3.57 -27.71 -14.95
CA SER A 141 3.09 -28.94 -15.58
C SER A 141 2.33 -28.74 -16.89
N GLU A 142 1.77 -27.55 -17.10
CA GLU A 142 0.94 -27.22 -18.27
C GLU A 142 1.55 -26.10 -19.12
N TYR A 143 2.42 -25.27 -18.54
CA TYR A 143 3.01 -24.09 -19.17
C TYR A 143 4.52 -24.11 -19.08
N ASN A 144 5.19 -23.89 -20.20
CA ASN A 144 6.64 -23.67 -20.19
C ASN A 144 6.92 -22.23 -19.74
N HIS A 145 7.51 -22.08 -18.57
CA HIS A 145 7.82 -20.76 -18.00
C HIS A 145 8.90 -19.99 -18.79
N GLU A 146 9.65 -20.63 -19.68
CA GLU A 146 10.57 -19.95 -20.59
C GLU A 146 9.84 -19.10 -21.64
N ASP A 147 8.57 -19.40 -21.94
CA ASP A 147 7.73 -18.63 -22.85
C ASP A 147 7.15 -17.37 -22.20
N PHE A 148 7.43 -17.16 -20.92
CA PHE A 148 7.01 -15.99 -20.17
C PHE A 148 8.21 -15.11 -19.79
N VAL A 149 7.95 -13.84 -19.56
CA VAL A 149 8.92 -12.88 -19.04
C VAL A 149 8.25 -11.86 -18.13
N VAL A 150 8.84 -11.64 -16.97
CA VAL A 150 8.39 -10.58 -16.06
C VAL A 150 8.95 -9.25 -16.54
N VAL A 151 8.10 -8.24 -16.69
CA VAL A 151 8.48 -6.92 -17.18
C VAL A 151 8.37 -5.89 -16.09
N SER A 152 9.50 -5.32 -15.67
CA SER A 152 9.48 -4.14 -14.81
C SER A 152 9.05 -2.92 -15.62
N PRO A 153 7.99 -2.20 -15.22
CA PRO A 153 7.47 -1.06 -15.97
C PRO A 153 8.37 0.17 -15.91
N ASP A 154 9.35 0.20 -15.02
CA ASP A 154 10.36 1.25 -14.87
C ASP A 154 11.54 0.75 -14.01
N VAL A 155 12.61 1.56 -13.98
CA VAL A 155 13.83 1.24 -13.21
C VAL A 155 13.57 1.16 -11.70
N GLY A 156 12.63 1.95 -11.18
CA GLY A 156 12.28 1.96 -9.74
C GLY A 156 11.62 0.67 -9.26
N SER A 157 10.94 -0.05 -10.16
CA SER A 157 10.23 -1.31 -9.85
C SER A 157 11.06 -2.57 -10.06
N VAL A 158 12.31 -2.45 -10.55
CA VAL A 158 13.18 -3.60 -10.90
C VAL A 158 13.37 -4.57 -9.73
N GLY A 159 13.56 -4.07 -8.51
CA GLY A 159 13.73 -4.92 -7.33
C GLY A 159 12.52 -5.82 -7.07
N ARG A 160 11.31 -5.28 -7.16
CA ARG A 160 10.04 -6.03 -7.00
C ARG A 160 9.85 -7.04 -8.13
N ALA A 161 10.02 -6.59 -9.38
CA ALA A 161 9.90 -7.45 -10.56
C ALA A 161 10.91 -8.60 -10.52
N ARG A 162 12.16 -8.35 -10.13
CA ARG A 162 13.19 -9.38 -9.97
C ARG A 162 12.83 -10.41 -8.92
N ASN A 163 12.31 -9.97 -7.77
CA ASN A 163 11.87 -10.87 -6.71
C ASN A 163 10.70 -11.76 -7.16
N PHE A 164 9.76 -11.20 -7.91
CA PHE A 164 8.68 -11.99 -8.51
C PHE A 164 9.22 -12.98 -9.54
N ALA A 165 10.00 -12.52 -10.52
CA ALA A 165 10.59 -13.36 -11.57
C ALA A 165 11.39 -14.55 -11.01
N ALA A 166 12.18 -14.31 -9.96
CA ALA A 166 12.94 -15.37 -9.30
C ALA A 166 12.06 -16.44 -8.64
N LYS A 167 10.91 -16.04 -8.07
CA LYS A 167 9.98 -16.96 -7.40
C LYS A 167 9.12 -17.77 -8.38
N VAL A 168 8.87 -17.23 -9.58
CA VAL A 168 8.10 -17.90 -10.63
C VAL A 168 9.02 -18.50 -11.72
N HIS A 169 10.34 -18.53 -11.47
CA HIS A 169 11.37 -19.10 -12.36
C HIS A 169 11.36 -18.54 -13.79
N MET A 170 11.14 -17.22 -13.93
CA MET A 170 11.05 -16.55 -15.21
C MET A 170 12.16 -15.53 -15.45
N GLY A 171 12.39 -15.20 -16.72
CA GLY A 171 13.26 -14.11 -17.12
C GLY A 171 12.73 -12.74 -16.71
N LEU A 172 13.60 -11.73 -16.69
CA LEU A 172 13.26 -10.34 -16.38
C LEU A 172 13.60 -9.43 -17.54
N ALA A 173 12.64 -8.58 -17.92
CA ALA A 173 12.89 -7.45 -18.81
C ALA A 173 12.54 -6.14 -18.08
N ILE A 174 13.12 -5.03 -18.55
CA ILE A 174 12.99 -3.72 -17.91
C ILE A 174 12.65 -2.69 -18.98
N VAL A 175 11.61 -1.90 -18.72
CA VAL A 175 11.28 -0.73 -19.53
C VAL A 175 12.06 0.47 -18.98
N ASP A 176 13.04 0.93 -19.77
CA ASP A 176 13.76 2.18 -19.46
C ASP A 176 12.92 3.36 -19.92
N LYS A 177 12.50 4.20 -18.94
CA LYS A 177 11.66 5.37 -19.16
C LYS A 177 12.37 6.65 -18.77
N ARG A 178 12.33 7.65 -19.66
CA ARG A 178 12.63 9.03 -19.30
C ARG A 178 11.36 9.79 -18.93
N ARG A 179 11.47 10.66 -17.95
CA ARG A 179 10.41 11.60 -17.57
C ARG A 179 10.89 13.03 -17.83
N PRO A 180 10.72 13.58 -19.04
CA PRO A 180 11.15 14.94 -19.35
C PRO A 180 10.34 16.00 -18.60
N LYS A 181 9.09 15.68 -18.21
CA LYS A 181 8.19 16.53 -17.41
C LYS A 181 7.36 15.68 -16.44
N ALA A 182 6.77 16.32 -15.41
CA ALA A 182 5.82 15.67 -14.53
C ALA A 182 4.64 15.08 -15.34
N ASN A 183 4.27 13.83 -15.03
CA ASN A 183 3.20 13.06 -15.69
C ASN A 183 3.43 12.75 -17.20
N VAL A 184 4.60 13.03 -17.76
CA VAL A 184 4.99 12.62 -19.11
C VAL A 184 6.10 11.59 -19.00
N SER A 185 5.91 10.42 -19.63
CA SER A 185 6.96 9.41 -19.69
C SER A 185 7.15 8.94 -21.13
N GLU A 186 8.41 8.85 -21.54
CA GLU A 186 8.83 8.34 -22.86
C GLU A 186 9.59 7.03 -22.63
N VAL A 187 9.21 5.99 -23.37
CA VAL A 187 9.95 4.72 -23.38
C VAL A 187 11.17 4.90 -24.27
N MET A 188 12.35 4.70 -23.70
CA MET A 188 13.62 4.82 -24.43
C MET A 188 14.06 3.46 -24.96
N ASN A 189 14.09 2.46 -24.11
CA ASN A 189 14.53 1.11 -24.45
C ASN A 189 13.79 0.04 -23.65
N ILE A 190 13.78 -1.18 -24.16
CA ILE A 190 13.46 -2.39 -23.42
C ILE A 190 14.74 -3.18 -23.26
N ILE A 191 15.15 -3.42 -22.01
CA ILE A 191 16.33 -4.20 -21.66
C ILE A 191 15.86 -5.62 -21.34
N GLY A 192 16.36 -6.59 -22.05
CA GLY A 192 15.95 -8.00 -21.96
C GLY A 192 15.17 -8.46 -23.18
N ASP A 193 15.01 -9.77 -23.34
CA ASP A 193 14.32 -10.37 -24.46
C ASP A 193 12.84 -10.59 -24.14
N VAL A 194 11.98 -9.93 -24.93
CA VAL A 194 10.51 -10.03 -24.81
C VAL A 194 9.87 -10.57 -26.10
N ARG A 195 10.68 -10.82 -27.14
CA ARG A 195 10.17 -11.22 -28.45
C ARG A 195 9.57 -12.61 -28.41
N GLY A 196 8.30 -12.72 -28.79
CA GLY A 196 7.57 -13.99 -28.81
C GLY A 196 7.17 -14.51 -27.43
N LYS A 197 7.40 -13.74 -26.35
CA LYS A 197 7.08 -14.13 -24.99
C LYS A 197 5.79 -13.51 -24.47
N THR A 198 5.14 -14.20 -23.56
CA THR A 198 4.05 -13.65 -22.77
C THR A 198 4.63 -12.76 -21.67
N CYS A 199 4.31 -11.47 -21.71
CA CYS A 199 4.79 -10.49 -20.73
C CYS A 199 3.83 -10.36 -19.54
N ILE A 200 4.38 -10.36 -18.32
CA ILE A 200 3.67 -10.24 -17.05
C ILE A 200 4.16 -9.00 -16.32
#